data_64e43685d29561d57500a4905884d9cb
#
_entry.id   64e43685d29561d57500a4905884d9cb
#
_cell.length_a   1.000
_cell.length_b   1.000
_cell.length_c   1.000
_cell.angle_alpha   90.00
_cell.angle_beta   90.00
_cell.angle_gamma   90.00
#
_symmetry.space_group_name_H-M   'P 1'
#
loop_
_entity.id
_entity.type
_entity.pdbx_description
1 polymer ?
#
loop_
_entity_poly.entity_id
_entity_poly.type
_entity_poly.pdbx_seq_one_letter_code
_entity_poly.pdbx_strand_id
1 'polypeptide(L)'
;MKNPLLALLSSTLLILSFPYTGSFTPFVFIGFVPLLLLRQQYLASDKKPWKLGLWAYLSFLFWNIGTTWWVANASISGGIFAFTVNALLMTLVFGSWSFIDRKINTRYSFLLLIPIWLLFEFGHHRWDLSWPWLTLGNYFSVRTGWVQWYEWTGTLGGSAWVLLVNLLVFRLYNVYRDVAKRNQNILTIICILLLPILVSQILIPFATFSDAAKKPTYLNAVVLQPNIDPYKEKFAASASNEAFTD
;
A
#
# COMPACT_ATOMS: atom_id res chain seq x y z
N MET A 1 -10.05 -2.37 -22.80
CA MET A 1 -9.72 -3.63 -22.09
C MET A 1 -10.97 -4.13 -21.35
N LYS A 2 -11.11 -5.45 -21.17
CA LYS A 2 -12.26 -6.02 -20.40
C LYS A 2 -12.10 -5.68 -18.91
N ASN A 3 -13.20 -5.34 -18.23
CA ASN A 3 -13.19 -4.93 -16.81
C ASN A 3 -12.46 -5.91 -15.87
N PRO A 4 -12.66 -7.25 -15.97
CA PRO A 4 -11.94 -8.19 -15.11
C PRO A 4 -10.43 -8.14 -15.31
N LEU A 5 -9.96 -7.89 -16.53
CA LEU A 5 -8.54 -7.81 -16.83
C LEU A 5 -7.88 -6.60 -16.13
N LEU A 6 -8.55 -5.45 -16.09
CA LEU A 6 -8.04 -4.26 -15.38
C LEU A 6 -8.00 -4.48 -13.86
N ALA A 7 -9.03 -5.11 -13.29
CA ALA A 7 -9.06 -5.44 -11.87
C ALA A 7 -7.92 -6.42 -11.49
N LEU A 8 -7.74 -7.49 -12.26
CA LEU A 8 -6.67 -8.46 -12.06
C LEU A 8 -5.28 -7.83 -12.27
N LEU A 9 -5.11 -6.99 -13.28
CA LEU A 9 -3.83 -6.31 -13.53
C LEU A 9 -3.43 -5.43 -12.35
N SER A 10 -4.38 -4.68 -11.77
CA SER A 10 -4.12 -3.86 -10.60
C SER A 10 -3.65 -4.69 -9.41
N SER A 11 -4.39 -5.74 -9.04
CA SER A 11 -4.01 -6.62 -7.93
C SER A 11 -2.68 -7.31 -8.19
N THR A 12 -2.43 -7.80 -9.40
CA THR A 12 -1.16 -8.47 -9.76
C THR A 12 0.03 -7.52 -9.61
N LEU A 13 -0.07 -6.28 -10.09
CA LEU A 13 0.99 -5.28 -9.94
C LEU A 13 1.28 -4.99 -8.46
N LEU A 14 0.23 -4.84 -7.65
CA LEU A 14 0.36 -4.62 -6.20
C LEU A 14 0.95 -5.84 -5.48
N ILE A 15 0.56 -7.06 -5.84
CA ILE A 15 1.12 -8.30 -5.28
C ILE A 15 2.61 -8.43 -5.64
N LEU A 16 2.97 -8.25 -6.91
CA LEU A 16 4.35 -8.38 -7.36
C LEU A 16 5.28 -7.31 -6.78
N SER A 17 4.74 -6.13 -6.46
CA SER A 17 5.53 -5.06 -5.84
C SER A 17 5.69 -5.22 -4.33
N PHE A 18 4.86 -6.04 -3.67
CA PHE A 18 4.92 -6.23 -2.22
C PHE A 18 6.21 -6.96 -1.81
N PRO A 19 6.91 -6.52 -0.75
CA PRO A 19 8.23 -7.01 -0.37
C PRO A 19 8.33 -8.53 -0.18
N TYR A 20 7.29 -9.15 0.37
CA TYR A 20 7.29 -10.57 0.69
C TYR A 20 6.93 -11.47 -0.50
N THR A 21 6.11 -10.98 -1.45
CA THR A 21 5.57 -11.82 -2.54
C THR A 21 6.29 -11.67 -3.87
N GLY A 22 6.87 -10.50 -4.16
CA GLY A 22 7.53 -10.26 -5.43
C GLY A 22 8.74 -9.35 -5.35
N SER A 23 8.74 -8.41 -4.39
CA SER A 23 9.82 -7.43 -4.16
C SER A 23 10.15 -6.54 -5.37
N PHE A 24 9.29 -6.49 -6.39
CA PHE A 24 9.50 -5.62 -7.55
C PHE A 24 8.84 -4.25 -7.28
N THR A 25 9.39 -3.54 -6.31
CA THR A 25 8.88 -2.25 -5.80
C THR A 25 8.42 -1.25 -6.87
N PRO A 26 9.08 -1.06 -8.05
CA PRO A 26 8.61 -0.11 -9.05
C PRO A 26 7.16 -0.29 -9.51
N PHE A 27 6.61 -1.51 -9.46
CA PHE A 27 5.24 -1.76 -9.87
C PHE A 27 4.19 -1.08 -8.96
N VAL A 28 4.52 -0.74 -7.72
CA VAL A 28 3.59 -0.02 -6.83
C VAL A 28 3.19 1.34 -7.41
N PHE A 29 4.08 1.98 -8.17
CA PHE A 29 3.84 3.29 -8.78
C PHE A 29 2.86 3.28 -9.97
N ILE A 30 2.48 2.09 -10.42
CA ILE A 30 1.49 1.91 -11.50
C ILE A 30 0.36 0.95 -11.08
N GLY A 31 0.38 0.44 -9.86
CA GLY A 31 -0.56 -0.58 -9.38
C GLY A 31 -2.01 -0.12 -9.34
N PHE A 32 -2.27 1.17 -9.06
CA PHE A 32 -3.61 1.74 -9.07
C PHE A 32 -4.08 2.19 -10.46
N VAL A 33 -3.18 2.37 -11.43
CA VAL A 33 -3.53 2.88 -12.76
C VAL A 33 -4.63 2.06 -13.45
N PRO A 34 -4.61 0.70 -13.42
CA PRO A 34 -5.69 -0.08 -14.02
C PRO A 34 -7.06 0.17 -13.36
N LEU A 35 -7.12 0.35 -12.02
CA LEU A 35 -8.36 0.70 -11.33
C LEU A 35 -8.85 2.11 -11.70
N LEU A 36 -7.94 3.07 -11.85
CA LEU A 36 -8.27 4.43 -12.29
C LEU A 36 -8.83 4.43 -13.72
N LEU A 37 -8.24 3.64 -14.62
CA LEU A 37 -8.75 3.44 -15.98
C LEU A 37 -10.12 2.76 -15.99
N LEU A 38 -10.32 1.77 -15.13
CA LEU A 38 -11.61 1.10 -14.95
C LEU A 38 -12.67 2.10 -14.49
N ARG A 39 -12.37 2.90 -13.47
CA ARG A 39 -13.25 3.98 -13.01
C ARG A 39 -13.60 4.94 -14.15
N GLN A 40 -12.63 5.40 -14.93
CA GLN A 40 -12.86 6.30 -16.06
C GLN A 40 -13.82 5.69 -17.09
N GLN A 41 -13.68 4.40 -17.42
CA GLN A 41 -14.58 3.70 -18.33
C GLN A 41 -16.03 3.66 -17.80
N TYR A 42 -16.18 3.52 -16.46
CA TYR A 42 -17.52 3.52 -15.83
C TYR A 42 -18.15 4.91 -15.80
N LEU A 43 -17.36 5.95 -15.57
CA LEU A 43 -17.84 7.34 -15.58
C LEU A 43 -18.24 7.82 -16.99
N ALA A 44 -17.57 7.31 -18.02
CA ALA A 44 -17.86 7.63 -19.42
C ALA A 44 -19.01 6.80 -20.03
N SER A 45 -19.66 5.95 -19.25
CA SER A 45 -20.70 5.05 -19.73
C SER A 45 -21.88 5.01 -18.74
N ASP A 46 -23.09 4.69 -19.22
CA ASP A 46 -24.30 4.50 -18.39
C ASP A 46 -24.27 3.22 -17.53
N LYS A 47 -23.09 2.68 -17.27
CA LYS A 47 -22.95 1.49 -16.45
C LYS A 47 -23.25 1.78 -14.99
N LYS A 48 -23.93 0.83 -14.34
CA LYS A 48 -24.35 0.92 -12.95
C LYS A 48 -23.15 1.09 -12.02
N PRO A 49 -23.10 2.11 -11.15
CA PRO A 49 -21.93 2.40 -10.28
C PRO A 49 -21.52 1.23 -9.37
N TRP A 50 -22.48 0.43 -8.90
CA TRP A 50 -22.19 -0.72 -8.04
C TRP A 50 -21.28 -1.76 -8.69
N LYS A 51 -21.30 -1.88 -10.05
CA LYS A 51 -20.38 -2.77 -10.77
C LYS A 51 -18.94 -2.30 -10.71
N LEU A 52 -18.69 -0.99 -10.63
CA LEU A 52 -17.35 -0.47 -10.36
C LEU A 52 -16.88 -0.90 -8.96
N GLY A 53 -17.77 -0.77 -7.96
CA GLY A 53 -17.49 -1.24 -6.60
C GLY A 53 -17.16 -2.73 -6.56
N LEU A 54 -17.89 -3.57 -7.30
CA LEU A 54 -17.60 -5.00 -7.37
C LEU A 54 -16.19 -5.28 -7.95
N TRP A 55 -15.80 -4.62 -9.03
CA TRP A 55 -14.46 -4.82 -9.61
C TRP A 55 -13.34 -4.27 -8.71
N ALA A 56 -13.57 -3.14 -8.06
CA ALA A 56 -12.64 -2.61 -7.07
C ALA A 56 -12.49 -3.57 -5.88
N TYR A 57 -13.62 -4.11 -5.37
CA TYR A 57 -13.61 -5.10 -4.30
C TYR A 57 -12.83 -6.35 -4.69
N LEU A 58 -13.07 -6.92 -5.86
CA LEU A 58 -12.33 -8.10 -6.33
C LEU A 58 -10.84 -7.79 -6.47
N SER A 59 -10.49 -6.62 -6.99
CA SER A 59 -9.08 -6.22 -7.08
C SER A 59 -8.43 -6.12 -5.71
N PHE A 60 -9.06 -5.47 -4.74
CA PHE A 60 -8.55 -5.35 -3.38
C PHE A 60 -8.55 -6.68 -2.65
N LEU A 61 -9.55 -7.54 -2.87
CA LEU A 61 -9.59 -8.88 -2.29
C LEU A 61 -8.42 -9.74 -2.77
N PHE A 62 -8.17 -9.77 -4.09
CA PHE A 62 -7.02 -10.50 -4.63
C PHE A 62 -5.70 -9.92 -4.14
N TRP A 63 -5.60 -8.61 -4.02
CA TRP A 63 -4.43 -7.97 -3.44
C TRP A 63 -4.23 -8.40 -1.98
N ASN A 64 -5.25 -8.35 -1.13
CA ASN A 64 -5.17 -8.81 0.26
C ASN A 64 -4.74 -10.28 0.34
N ILE A 65 -5.42 -11.18 -0.35
CA ILE A 65 -5.10 -12.61 -0.35
C ILE A 65 -3.67 -12.84 -0.82
N GLY A 66 -3.29 -12.25 -1.97
CA GLY A 66 -1.98 -12.49 -2.57
C GLY A 66 -0.80 -11.99 -1.75
N THR A 67 -1.00 -11.00 -0.88
CA THR A 67 0.08 -10.42 -0.06
C THR A 67 0.08 -10.92 1.38
N THR A 68 -1.08 -11.22 1.95
CA THR A 68 -1.21 -11.54 3.38
C THR A 68 -1.81 -12.92 3.65
N TRP A 69 -1.78 -13.84 2.67
CA TRP A 69 -2.30 -15.20 2.76
C TRP A 69 -1.79 -15.97 4.00
N TRP A 70 -0.57 -15.70 4.44
CA TRP A 70 0.07 -16.34 5.58
C TRP A 70 -0.67 -16.13 6.91
N VAL A 71 -1.52 -15.11 7.02
CA VAL A 71 -2.35 -14.88 8.22
C VAL A 71 -3.33 -16.02 8.45
N ALA A 72 -3.77 -16.69 7.38
CA ALA A 72 -4.63 -17.87 7.49
C ALA A 72 -3.95 -19.06 8.18
N ASN A 73 -2.62 -19.08 8.30
CA ASN A 73 -1.89 -20.11 9.06
C ASN A 73 -2.20 -20.02 10.57
N ALA A 74 -2.45 -18.81 11.09
CA ALA A 74 -2.84 -18.65 12.51
C ALA A 74 -4.30 -18.99 12.73
N SER A 75 -5.19 -18.59 11.82
CA SER A 75 -6.62 -18.88 11.85
C SER A 75 -7.22 -18.72 10.47
N ILE A 76 -7.78 -19.77 9.91
CA ILE A 76 -8.41 -19.74 8.58
C ILE A 76 -9.59 -18.76 8.57
N SER A 77 -10.48 -18.85 9.57
CA SER A 77 -11.63 -17.95 9.69
C SER A 77 -11.21 -16.50 9.91
N GLY A 78 -10.20 -16.26 10.75
CA GLY A 78 -9.62 -14.93 10.99
C GLY A 78 -8.98 -14.36 9.71
N GLY A 79 -8.26 -15.17 8.95
CA GLY A 79 -7.68 -14.78 7.66
C GLY A 79 -8.76 -14.38 6.64
N ILE A 80 -9.79 -15.22 6.46
CA ILE A 80 -10.92 -14.91 5.55
C ILE A 80 -11.61 -13.60 5.97
N PHE A 81 -11.88 -13.43 7.27
CA PHE A 81 -12.47 -12.19 7.79
C PHE A 81 -11.59 -10.98 7.46
N ALA A 82 -10.30 -11.06 7.78
CA ALA A 82 -9.36 -9.96 7.53
C ALA A 82 -9.29 -9.57 6.04
N PHE A 83 -9.13 -10.54 5.13
CA PHE A 83 -9.05 -10.27 3.69
C PHE A 83 -10.33 -9.64 3.15
N THR A 84 -11.49 -10.17 3.54
CA THR A 84 -12.79 -9.71 3.02
C THR A 84 -13.17 -8.35 3.57
N VAL A 85 -13.00 -8.13 4.87
CA VAL A 85 -13.33 -6.85 5.53
C VAL A 85 -12.38 -5.75 5.08
N ASN A 86 -11.06 -6.01 5.05
CA ASN A 86 -10.12 -5.00 4.60
C ASN A 86 -10.34 -4.62 3.13
N ALA A 87 -10.59 -5.59 2.25
CA ALA A 87 -10.96 -5.31 0.85
C ALA A 87 -12.24 -4.47 0.73
N LEU A 88 -13.22 -4.73 1.60
CA LEU A 88 -14.45 -3.92 1.65
C LEU A 88 -14.15 -2.47 2.06
N LEU A 89 -13.37 -2.28 3.13
CA LEU A 89 -12.97 -0.95 3.59
C LEU A 89 -12.23 -0.17 2.50
N MET A 90 -11.24 -0.79 1.85
CA MET A 90 -10.52 -0.18 0.72
C MET A 90 -11.48 0.19 -0.42
N THR A 91 -12.47 -0.65 -0.70
CA THR A 91 -13.49 -0.39 -1.72
C THR A 91 -14.36 0.80 -1.36
N LEU A 92 -14.77 0.91 -0.10
CA LEU A 92 -15.53 2.05 0.39
C LEU A 92 -14.74 3.35 0.28
N VAL A 93 -13.46 3.32 0.62
CA VAL A 93 -12.54 4.48 0.49
C VAL A 93 -12.40 4.91 -0.96
N PHE A 94 -12.13 3.96 -1.87
CA PHE A 94 -12.02 4.21 -3.30
C PHE A 94 -13.35 4.72 -3.89
N GLY A 95 -14.47 4.14 -3.47
CA GLY A 95 -15.82 4.54 -3.87
C GLY A 95 -16.17 5.95 -3.38
N SER A 96 -15.87 6.27 -2.12
CA SER A 96 -16.10 7.59 -1.53
C SER A 96 -15.30 8.66 -2.25
N TRP A 97 -14.01 8.41 -2.50
CA TRP A 97 -13.21 9.30 -3.33
C TRP A 97 -13.82 9.48 -4.73
N SER A 98 -14.20 8.38 -5.38
CA SER A 98 -14.78 8.44 -6.74
C SER A 98 -16.06 9.26 -6.79
N PHE A 99 -16.90 9.16 -5.76
CA PHE A 99 -18.12 9.96 -5.61
C PHE A 99 -17.80 11.45 -5.38
N ILE A 100 -16.88 11.76 -4.46
CA ILE A 100 -16.47 13.13 -4.13
C ILE A 100 -15.85 13.81 -5.35
N ASP A 101 -14.90 13.15 -6.03
CA ASP A 101 -14.25 13.66 -7.23
C ASP A 101 -15.27 14.00 -8.33
N ARG A 102 -16.24 13.09 -8.56
CA ARG A 102 -17.32 13.33 -9.52
C ARG A 102 -18.21 14.52 -9.13
N LYS A 103 -18.50 14.69 -7.85
CA LYS A 103 -19.36 15.77 -7.34
C LYS A 103 -18.68 17.14 -7.43
N ILE A 104 -17.41 17.21 -7.07
CA ILE A 104 -16.60 18.43 -7.12
C ILE A 104 -16.27 18.78 -8.57
N ASN A 105 -15.92 17.80 -9.39
CA ASN A 105 -15.65 17.87 -10.82
C ASN A 105 -14.74 19.04 -11.23
N THR A 106 -13.66 19.25 -10.47
CA THR A 106 -12.62 20.24 -10.81
C THR A 106 -11.39 19.57 -11.43
N ARG A 107 -10.54 20.39 -12.06
CA ARG A 107 -9.29 19.91 -12.68
C ARG A 107 -8.38 19.11 -11.73
N TYR A 108 -8.48 19.37 -10.42
CA TYR A 108 -7.59 18.84 -9.39
C TYR A 108 -8.29 17.91 -8.39
N SER A 109 -9.63 17.73 -8.49
CA SER A 109 -10.40 16.92 -7.54
C SER A 109 -9.94 15.46 -7.48
N PHE A 110 -9.34 14.92 -8.56
CA PHE A 110 -8.78 13.58 -8.58
C PHE A 110 -7.64 13.40 -7.56
N LEU A 111 -6.94 14.47 -7.17
CA LEU A 111 -5.88 14.43 -6.15
C LEU A 111 -6.42 14.15 -4.74
N LEU A 112 -7.73 14.30 -4.53
CA LEU A 112 -8.39 13.97 -3.25
C LEU A 112 -8.28 12.47 -2.90
N LEU A 113 -7.91 11.60 -3.84
CA LEU A 113 -7.57 10.21 -3.52
C LEU A 113 -6.47 10.15 -2.45
N ILE A 114 -5.48 11.03 -2.53
CA ILE A 114 -4.34 11.03 -1.61
C ILE A 114 -4.81 11.27 -0.16
N PRO A 115 -5.38 12.42 0.21
CA PRO A 115 -5.76 12.65 1.60
C PRO A 115 -6.84 11.68 2.10
N ILE A 116 -7.78 11.25 1.25
CA ILE A 116 -8.82 10.28 1.64
C ILE A 116 -8.20 8.91 1.95
N TRP A 117 -7.25 8.46 1.13
CA TRP A 117 -6.55 7.19 1.37
C TRP A 117 -5.63 7.26 2.59
N LEU A 118 -4.90 8.36 2.76
CA LEU A 118 -4.05 8.56 3.94
C LEU A 118 -4.86 8.62 5.24
N LEU A 119 -6.03 9.26 5.22
CA LEU A 119 -6.93 9.28 6.36
C LEU A 119 -7.42 7.88 6.72
N PHE A 120 -7.72 7.06 5.73
CA PHE A 120 -8.04 5.64 5.93
C PHE A 120 -6.87 4.88 6.55
N GLU A 121 -5.66 4.94 5.99
CA GLU A 121 -4.49 4.27 6.53
C GLU A 121 -4.19 4.73 7.97
N PHE A 122 -4.23 6.04 8.21
CA PHE A 122 -4.03 6.61 9.54
C PHE A 122 -5.05 6.12 10.57
N GLY A 123 -6.34 6.10 10.21
CA GLY A 123 -7.40 5.58 11.07
C GLY A 123 -7.26 4.07 11.27
N HIS A 124 -6.92 3.36 10.20
CA HIS A 124 -6.78 1.90 10.21
C HIS A 124 -5.64 1.39 11.09
N HIS A 125 -4.65 2.22 11.39
CA HIS A 125 -3.58 1.90 12.34
C HIS A 125 -3.97 2.09 13.82
N ARG A 126 -5.14 2.67 14.14
CA ARG A 126 -5.47 3.15 15.48
C ARG A 126 -6.78 2.62 16.06
N TRP A 127 -7.37 1.62 15.44
CA TRP A 127 -8.58 0.97 15.93
C TRP A 127 -8.33 -0.51 16.24
N ASP A 128 -9.29 -1.19 16.86
CA ASP A 128 -9.12 -2.58 17.33
C ASP A 128 -8.90 -3.60 16.20
N LEU A 129 -9.46 -3.34 15.01
CA LEU A 129 -9.26 -4.18 13.82
C LEU A 129 -8.12 -3.63 12.93
N SER A 130 -7.03 -3.14 13.53
CA SER A 130 -5.90 -2.58 12.79
C SER A 130 -5.27 -3.58 11.83
N TRP A 131 -5.00 -3.13 10.59
CA TRP A 131 -4.40 -3.95 9.55
C TRP A 131 -3.30 -3.18 8.81
N PRO A 132 -2.13 -2.98 9.45
CA PRO A 132 -1.09 -2.10 8.92
C PRO A 132 -0.30 -2.68 7.75
N TRP A 133 -0.45 -3.99 7.48
CA TRP A 133 0.39 -4.71 6.51
C TRP A 133 0.35 -4.12 5.11
N LEU A 134 -0.81 -3.66 4.64
CA LEU A 134 -1.03 -3.16 3.28
C LEU A 134 -0.96 -1.63 3.16
N THR A 135 -0.41 -0.94 4.14
CA THR A 135 -0.03 0.47 4.00
C THR A 135 0.93 0.62 2.82
N LEU A 136 0.60 1.49 1.87
CA LEU A 136 1.38 1.62 0.63
C LEU A 136 2.85 2.01 0.87
N GLY A 137 3.11 2.76 1.93
CA GLY A 137 4.49 3.09 2.32
C GLY A 137 5.34 1.89 2.75
N ASN A 138 4.74 0.77 3.17
CA ASN A 138 5.47 -0.43 3.56
C ASN A 138 6.13 -1.16 2.38
N TYR A 139 5.75 -0.83 1.15
CA TYR A 139 6.35 -1.38 -0.07
C TYR A 139 7.84 -1.09 -0.21
N PHE A 140 8.35 -0.11 0.54
CA PHE A 140 9.77 0.28 0.53
C PHE A 140 10.60 -0.39 1.62
N SER A 141 10.05 -1.32 2.40
CA SER A 141 10.78 -1.98 3.50
C SER A 141 12.04 -2.73 3.04
N VAL A 142 12.08 -3.23 1.80
CA VAL A 142 13.28 -3.83 1.18
C VAL A 142 14.12 -2.82 0.38
N ARG A 143 13.73 -1.55 0.37
CA ARG A 143 14.38 -0.45 -0.33
C ARG A 143 14.55 0.77 0.59
N THR A 144 15.00 0.54 1.81
CA THR A 144 15.11 1.58 2.84
C THR A 144 15.94 2.78 2.39
N GLY A 145 16.95 2.57 1.54
CA GLY A 145 17.73 3.66 0.94
C GLY A 145 16.94 4.59 0.01
N TRP A 146 15.68 4.29 -0.34
CA TRP A 146 14.82 5.18 -1.13
C TRP A 146 13.98 6.12 -0.27
N VAL A 147 13.86 5.85 1.04
CA VAL A 147 12.86 6.43 1.93
C VAL A 147 13.43 6.93 3.27
N GLN A 148 14.68 7.38 3.31
CA GLN A 148 15.28 7.92 4.54
C GLN A 148 14.54 9.14 5.10
N TRP A 149 13.83 9.86 4.25
CA TRP A 149 12.94 10.97 4.63
C TRP A 149 11.68 10.51 5.40
N TYR A 150 11.46 9.19 5.60
CA TYR A 150 10.43 8.68 6.50
C TYR A 150 10.62 9.11 7.95
N GLU A 151 11.84 9.52 8.33
CA GLU A 151 12.08 10.11 9.63
C GLU A 151 11.13 11.29 9.92
N TRP A 152 10.73 12.05 8.90
CA TRP A 152 9.83 13.20 9.06
C TRP A 152 8.37 12.90 8.71
N THR A 153 8.12 12.03 7.77
CA THR A 153 6.78 11.81 7.23
C THR A 153 6.15 10.49 7.65
N GLY A 154 6.94 9.58 8.19
CA GLY A 154 6.53 8.19 8.41
C GLY A 154 6.21 7.48 7.09
N THR A 155 5.61 6.30 7.21
CA THR A 155 5.18 5.47 6.07
C THR A 155 4.04 6.12 5.27
N LEU A 156 3.25 7.00 5.89
CA LEU A 156 2.17 7.72 5.20
C LEU A 156 2.70 8.64 4.09
N GLY A 157 3.90 9.21 4.26
CA GLY A 157 4.57 9.94 3.18
C GLY A 157 4.84 9.07 1.96
N GLY A 158 5.24 7.81 2.18
CA GLY A 158 5.41 6.83 1.10
C GLY A 158 4.10 6.50 0.40
N SER A 159 3.02 6.35 1.15
CA SER A 159 1.68 6.15 0.59
C SER A 159 1.25 7.33 -0.27
N ALA A 160 1.50 8.57 0.19
CA ALA A 160 1.25 9.77 -0.60
C ALA A 160 2.05 9.79 -1.91
N TRP A 161 3.34 9.44 -1.83
CA TRP A 161 4.22 9.35 -2.99
C TRP A 161 3.74 8.34 -4.02
N VAL A 162 3.40 7.14 -3.58
CA VAL A 162 2.85 6.08 -4.44
C VAL A 162 1.57 6.55 -5.15
N LEU A 163 0.61 7.09 -4.40
CA LEU A 163 -0.66 7.54 -4.97
C LEU A 163 -0.47 8.71 -5.94
N LEU A 164 0.39 9.66 -5.60
CA LEU A 164 0.68 10.80 -6.48
C LEU A 164 1.24 10.34 -7.82
N VAL A 165 2.21 9.42 -7.82
CA VAL A 165 2.78 8.88 -9.05
C VAL A 165 1.73 8.12 -9.87
N ASN A 166 0.92 7.26 -9.23
CA ASN A 166 -0.18 6.56 -9.92
C ASN A 166 -1.15 7.54 -10.61
N LEU A 167 -1.52 8.63 -9.93
CA LEU A 167 -2.41 9.65 -10.48
C LEU A 167 -1.76 10.41 -11.65
N LEU A 168 -0.47 10.70 -11.58
CA LEU A 168 0.27 11.34 -12.66
C LEU A 168 0.42 10.43 -13.87
N VAL A 169 0.70 9.13 -13.66
CA VAL A 169 0.75 8.14 -14.75
C VAL A 169 -0.62 7.99 -15.41
N PHE A 170 -1.69 7.93 -14.62
CA PHE A 170 -3.05 7.95 -15.14
C PHE A 170 -3.35 9.22 -15.94
N ARG A 171 -2.93 10.39 -15.45
CA ARG A 171 -3.06 11.66 -16.18
C ARG A 171 -2.27 11.65 -17.49
N LEU A 172 -1.05 11.11 -17.49
CA LEU A 172 -0.22 10.96 -18.70
C LEU A 172 -0.97 10.17 -19.77
N TYR A 173 -1.61 9.07 -19.40
CA TYR A 173 -2.42 8.28 -20.33
C TYR A 173 -3.52 9.13 -21.00
N ASN A 174 -4.20 10.01 -20.26
CA ASN A 174 -5.27 10.85 -20.77
C ASN A 174 -4.78 12.00 -21.69
N VAL A 175 -3.56 12.48 -21.48
CA VAL A 175 -3.00 13.59 -22.28
C VAL A 175 -1.96 13.13 -23.30
N TYR A 176 -1.81 11.83 -23.49
CA TYR A 176 -0.73 11.26 -24.31
C TYR A 176 -0.66 11.81 -25.75
N ARG A 177 -1.80 12.16 -26.34
CA ARG A 177 -1.89 12.71 -27.70
C ARG A 177 -1.45 14.17 -27.82
N ASP A 178 -1.48 14.94 -26.73
CA ASP A 178 -1.00 16.31 -26.66
C ASP A 178 0.50 16.29 -26.30
N VAL A 179 1.36 16.54 -27.27
CA VAL A 179 2.81 16.41 -27.13
C VAL A 179 3.37 17.33 -26.02
N ALA A 180 2.91 18.56 -25.93
CA ALA A 180 3.38 19.49 -24.93
C ALA A 180 3.01 19.04 -23.52
N LYS A 181 1.74 18.69 -23.28
CA LYS A 181 1.26 18.19 -22.01
C LYS A 181 1.87 16.83 -21.65
N ARG A 182 2.08 15.96 -22.63
CA ARG A 182 2.76 14.67 -22.44
C ARG A 182 4.17 14.88 -21.90
N ASN A 183 4.98 15.71 -22.55
CA ASN A 183 6.37 15.94 -22.15
C ASN A 183 6.44 16.58 -20.77
N GLN A 184 5.58 17.56 -20.47
CA GLN A 184 5.48 18.15 -19.14
C GLN A 184 5.11 17.11 -18.07
N ASN A 185 4.14 16.22 -18.33
CA ASN A 185 3.77 15.17 -17.38
C ASN A 185 4.89 14.15 -17.19
N ILE A 186 5.58 13.74 -18.25
CA ILE A 186 6.73 12.83 -18.14
C ILE A 186 7.81 13.44 -17.26
N LEU A 187 8.20 14.69 -17.50
CA LEU A 187 9.18 15.37 -16.67
C LEU A 187 8.73 15.45 -15.21
N THR A 188 7.47 15.80 -14.97
CA THR A 188 6.90 15.84 -13.61
C THR A 188 6.96 14.48 -12.92
N ILE A 189 6.62 13.38 -13.61
CA ILE A 189 6.70 12.02 -13.08
C ILE A 189 8.15 11.68 -12.73
N ILE A 190 9.10 11.95 -13.63
CA ILE A 190 10.53 11.70 -13.40
C ILE A 190 11.01 12.47 -12.17
N CYS A 191 10.70 13.75 -12.05
CA CYS A 191 11.08 14.57 -10.91
C CYS A 191 10.48 14.02 -9.60
N ILE A 192 9.19 13.69 -9.58
CA ILE A 192 8.50 13.18 -8.37
C ILE A 192 8.98 11.77 -8.00
N LEU A 193 9.39 10.94 -8.97
CA LEU A 193 9.98 9.64 -8.69
C LEU A 193 11.41 9.74 -8.16
N LEU A 194 12.24 10.58 -8.78
CA LEU A 194 13.68 10.61 -8.47
C LEU A 194 14.00 11.49 -7.27
N LEU A 195 13.29 12.62 -7.08
CA LEU A 195 13.61 13.57 -6.02
C LEU A 195 13.61 12.95 -4.63
N PRO A 196 12.59 12.17 -4.18
CA PRO A 196 12.62 11.54 -2.87
C PRO A 196 13.77 10.53 -2.71
N ILE A 197 14.11 9.81 -3.78
CA ILE A 197 15.24 8.87 -3.77
C ILE A 197 16.55 9.64 -3.63
N LEU A 198 16.75 10.70 -4.39
CA LEU A 198 17.96 11.54 -4.31
C LEU A 198 18.10 12.17 -2.93
N VAL A 199 17.02 12.69 -2.36
CA VAL A 199 17.02 13.21 -0.97
C VAL A 199 17.44 12.11 0.00
N SER A 200 16.91 10.89 -0.13
CA SER A 200 17.31 9.76 0.71
C SER A 200 18.80 9.44 0.59
N GLN A 201 19.36 9.44 -0.62
CA GLN A 201 20.81 9.18 -0.81
C GLN A 201 21.69 10.25 -0.17
N ILE A 202 21.22 11.50 -0.14
CA ILE A 202 21.92 12.60 0.53
C ILE A 202 21.87 12.42 2.06
N LEU A 203 20.77 11.89 2.59
CA LEU A 203 20.56 11.73 4.04
C LEU A 203 21.34 10.54 4.63
N ILE A 204 21.59 9.48 3.88
CA ILE A 204 22.32 8.28 4.36
C ILE A 204 23.67 8.60 4.99
N PRO A 205 24.57 9.41 4.38
CA PRO A 205 25.85 9.74 4.98
C PRO A 205 25.71 10.46 6.33
N PHE A 206 24.72 11.34 6.48
CA PHE A 206 24.52 12.07 7.74
C PHE A 206 24.11 11.16 8.89
N ALA A 207 23.27 10.16 8.63
CA ALA A 207 22.88 9.15 9.62
C ALA A 207 24.08 8.31 10.07
N THR A 208 24.91 7.86 9.14
CA THR A 208 26.11 7.06 9.43
C THR A 208 27.17 7.87 10.19
N PHE A 209 27.38 9.15 9.90
CA PHE A 209 28.30 10.01 10.63
C PHE A 209 27.86 10.25 12.07
N SER A 210 26.57 10.39 12.33
CA SER A 210 26.05 10.56 13.69
C SER A 210 26.32 9.33 14.59
N ASP A 211 26.23 8.13 14.02
CA ASP A 211 26.46 6.89 14.77
C ASP A 211 27.94 6.56 14.92
N ALA A 212 28.77 6.91 13.94
CA ALA A 212 30.23 6.71 14.02
C ALA A 212 30.92 7.55 15.13
N ALA A 213 30.29 8.66 15.56
CA ALA A 213 30.76 9.48 16.66
C ALA A 213 30.46 8.89 18.04
N LYS A 214 29.57 7.91 18.14
CA LYS A 214 29.27 7.23 19.41
C LYS A 214 30.26 6.08 19.61
N LYS A 215 30.95 6.06 20.76
CA LYS A 215 31.78 4.91 21.16
C LYS A 215 30.90 3.66 21.20
N PRO A 216 31.33 2.54 20.61
CA PRO A 216 30.53 1.32 20.63
C PRO A 216 30.29 0.90 22.09
N THR A 217 29.05 0.89 22.52
CA THR A 217 28.65 0.35 23.82
C THR A 217 28.29 -1.11 23.60
N TYR A 218 29.10 -2.02 24.15
CA TYR A 218 28.79 -3.45 24.08
C TYR A 218 27.77 -3.78 25.15
N LEU A 219 26.66 -4.42 24.71
CA LEU A 219 25.64 -4.99 25.60
C LEU A 219 25.75 -6.51 25.51
N ASN A 220 25.82 -7.17 26.66
CA ASN A 220 25.63 -8.61 26.71
C ASN A 220 24.17 -8.91 26.63
N ALA A 221 23.74 -9.58 25.55
CA ALA A 221 22.35 -9.98 25.35
C ALA A 221 22.27 -11.51 25.28
N VAL A 222 21.28 -12.07 25.99
CA VAL A 222 20.93 -13.49 25.90
C VAL A 222 19.59 -13.57 25.22
N VAL A 223 19.53 -14.31 24.11
CA VAL A 223 18.28 -14.55 23.38
C VAL A 223 17.81 -15.97 23.71
N LEU A 224 16.66 -16.05 24.37
CA LEU A 224 15.99 -17.31 24.66
C LEU A 224 14.87 -17.53 23.64
N GLN A 225 14.96 -18.64 22.91
CA GLN A 225 13.89 -19.07 22.01
C GLN A 225 13.37 -20.41 22.49
N PRO A 226 12.25 -20.46 23.23
CA PRO A 226 11.72 -21.67 23.81
C PRO A 226 11.12 -22.64 22.77
N ASN A 227 11.03 -22.19 21.49
CA ASN A 227 10.51 -22.99 20.37
C ASN A 227 9.08 -23.54 20.57
N ILE A 228 8.27 -22.80 21.32
CA ILE A 228 6.85 -23.12 21.55
C ILE A 228 6.11 -22.95 20.22
N ASP A 229 5.39 -24.01 19.79
CA ASP A 229 4.53 -23.95 18.60
C ASP A 229 3.34 -23.01 18.88
N PRO A 230 3.28 -21.82 18.20
CA PRO A 230 2.22 -20.85 18.46
C PRO A 230 0.83 -21.39 18.07
N TYR A 231 0.75 -22.39 17.19
CA TYR A 231 -0.52 -22.89 16.67
C TYR A 231 -1.05 -24.09 17.45
N LYS A 232 -0.15 -24.95 17.98
CA LYS A 232 -0.54 -26.17 18.68
C LYS A 232 -0.46 -26.03 20.20
N GLU A 233 0.51 -25.27 20.72
CA GLU A 233 0.77 -25.16 22.15
C GLU A 233 0.23 -23.85 22.75
N LYS A 234 0.58 -22.70 22.15
CA LYS A 234 0.23 -21.39 22.72
C LYS A 234 -1.26 -21.08 22.70
N PHE A 235 -1.98 -21.51 21.67
CA PHE A 235 -3.41 -21.24 21.49
C PHE A 235 -4.30 -22.48 21.63
N ALA A 236 -3.73 -23.62 22.03
CA ALA A 236 -4.54 -24.79 22.35
C ALA A 236 -5.39 -24.49 23.60
N ALA A 237 -6.70 -24.80 23.53
CA ALA A 237 -7.63 -24.58 24.62
C ALA A 237 -7.28 -25.34 25.92
N SER A 238 -6.32 -26.29 25.84
CA SER A 238 -5.79 -27.11 26.92
C SER A 238 -4.46 -26.59 27.50
N ALA A 239 -3.91 -25.48 26.98
CA ALA A 239 -2.80 -24.79 27.64
C ALA A 239 -3.32 -24.11 28.91
N SER A 240 -3.89 -24.90 29.81
CA SER A 240 -4.12 -24.55 31.20
C SER A 240 -2.78 -24.21 31.85
N ASN A 241 -2.80 -23.36 32.83
CA ASN A 241 -1.68 -22.74 33.55
C ASN A 241 -0.52 -23.65 34.01
N GLU A 242 -0.52 -24.93 33.67
CA GLU A 242 0.50 -25.90 34.09
C GLU A 242 1.81 -25.78 33.32
N ALA A 243 1.80 -25.19 32.10
CA ALA A 243 3.02 -25.04 31.29
C ALA A 243 3.93 -23.87 31.74
N PHE A 244 3.55 -23.12 32.75
CA PHE A 244 4.30 -21.97 33.27
C PHE A 244 4.74 -22.09 34.72
N THR A 245 4.61 -23.28 35.34
CA THR A 245 4.92 -23.51 36.77
C THR A 245 6.12 -24.42 37.03
N ASP A 246 6.86 -24.86 36.00
CA ASP A 246 8.11 -25.63 36.18
C ASP A 246 9.35 -24.83 35.75
#